data_49fdf9b2bbd38b5a75ecfd45972e1ed7
#
_entry.id   49fdf9b2bbd38b5a75ecfd45972e1ed7
#
_cell.length_a   1.000
_cell.length_b   1.000
_cell.length_c   1.000
_cell.angle_alpha   90.00
_cell.angle_beta   90.00
_cell.angle_gamma   90.00
#
_symmetry.space_group_name_H-M   'P 1'
#
loop_
_entity.id
_entity.type
_entity.pdbx_description
1 polymer ?
#
loop_
_entity_poly.entity_id
_entity_poly.type
_entity_poly.pdbx_seq_one_letter_code
_entity_poly.pdbx_strand_id
1 'polypeptide(L)'
;MLNNLKILLDKDYTPVKKATYYQLLDILFNMIIYTILFLTIYSLIEKSFTMDKIYWYSGLLLIALIFKSYFGGWAMVKMQKTGSTASKDLRIAMGDHVKKLNLGYFNSHNLGYLINILTMDITDFEQAVTHNIPDLLKVLVLSIYLLLITFFINFKLAIIQIIVVLLTIPILKIGGEKLEKIGVEKKLVSAKLISTIIEYISGIEVFKSFGVIGDKFERLEKGFRDLKKYSIKLELVAAPYVLLFQVIIDLLFPILLLLAVRFFMNGELEAKMLVGFIVLSLTLTNVIRNFSVSYSVTRYLFVSVAKISDTLNYPTISYKDEDFNFSSYDISFEDVDFSYTEDRKVLKDINFTAKNNEITALVGKSGSGKSTVMSLIARFWDTTKGSIKIGGKDIKEVNPDSLLKNISMVFQDVYLINDTIYENIRIGNLNASEEEIMNAAKIANCHDFISKLPKGYDTYIGEEGSTLSGGEKQRISIARALLKNSPIILLDEATASLDADSEHEIKMAINELIKDKTVIIIAHRLNTIKDANKIIVMDDGKIIESGNHEKLMNDRGTYYSMFTAMEKAKEFSI
;
A
#
# COMPACT_ATOMS: atom_id res chain seq x y z
N MET A 1 16.04 -9.32 8.12
CA MET A 1 14.99 -9.02 9.10
C MET A 1 15.19 -7.67 9.81
N LEU A 2 16.21 -7.52 10.67
CA LEU A 2 16.50 -6.25 11.38
C LEU A 2 16.83 -5.07 10.44
N ASN A 3 17.44 -5.30 9.28
CA ASN A 3 17.75 -4.25 8.33
C ASN A 3 16.48 -3.63 7.71
N ASN A 4 15.48 -4.44 7.34
CA ASN A 4 14.22 -3.94 6.82
C ASN A 4 13.47 -3.12 7.88
N LEU A 5 13.51 -3.56 9.13
CA LEU A 5 12.91 -2.80 10.24
C LEU A 5 13.62 -1.46 10.47
N LYS A 6 14.96 -1.40 10.33
CA LYS A 6 15.72 -0.15 10.42
C LYS A 6 15.33 0.83 9.32
N ILE A 7 15.14 0.35 8.08
CA ILE A 7 14.72 1.17 6.94
C ILE A 7 13.33 1.77 7.21
N LEU A 8 12.40 0.96 7.75
CA LEU A 8 11.01 1.37 7.99
C LEU A 8 10.83 2.29 9.21
N LEU A 9 11.72 2.22 10.22
CA LEU A 9 11.65 3.08 11.40
C LEU A 9 12.24 4.48 11.17
N ASP A 10 12.83 4.71 9.99
CA ASP A 10 13.50 5.93 9.55
C ASP A 10 14.26 6.75 10.63
N LYS A 11 15.13 7.58 10.27
CA LYS A 11 16.09 8.53 10.84
C LYS A 11 16.09 8.86 12.36
N ASP A 12 14.99 8.78 13.11
CA ASP A 12 14.98 9.10 14.55
C ASP A 12 14.55 7.92 15.43
N TYR A 13 15.54 7.13 15.90
CA TYR A 13 15.33 6.03 16.85
C TYR A 13 15.11 6.47 18.31
N THR A 14 15.12 7.76 18.60
CA THR A 14 15.02 8.30 19.96
C THR A 14 13.76 7.85 20.71
N PRO A 15 12.55 7.86 20.09
CA PRO A 15 11.34 7.37 20.76
C PRO A 15 11.40 5.89 21.08
N VAL A 16 11.93 5.05 20.17
CA VAL A 16 12.11 3.61 20.40
C VAL A 16 13.08 3.37 21.54
N LYS A 17 14.24 4.06 21.56
CA LYS A 17 15.23 3.96 22.64
C LYS A 17 14.63 4.31 24.00
N LYS A 18 13.86 5.40 24.08
CA LYS A 18 13.17 5.80 25.33
C LYS A 18 12.17 4.74 25.79
N ALA A 19 11.36 4.20 24.89
CA ALA A 19 10.41 3.14 25.21
C ALA A 19 11.12 1.87 25.71
N THR A 20 12.19 1.45 25.01
CA THR A 20 13.03 0.31 25.42
C THR A 20 13.69 0.53 26.77
N TYR A 21 14.12 1.76 27.09
CA TYR A 21 14.68 2.09 28.41
C TYR A 21 13.65 1.86 29.53
N TYR A 22 12.42 2.34 29.40
CA TYR A 22 11.37 2.05 30.38
C TYR A 22 11.04 0.57 30.48
N GLN A 23 11.07 -0.17 29.36
CA GLN A 23 10.90 -1.62 29.36
C GLN A 23 12.02 -2.34 30.14
N LEU A 24 13.26 -1.90 29.98
CA LEU A 24 14.40 -2.46 30.76
C LEU A 24 14.25 -2.18 32.24
N LEU A 25 13.75 -1.01 32.63
CA LEU A 25 13.45 -0.72 34.05
C LEU A 25 12.31 -1.60 34.59
N ASP A 26 11.22 -1.83 33.83
CA ASP A 26 10.16 -2.79 34.22
C ASP A 26 10.76 -4.18 34.46
N ILE A 27 11.63 -4.64 33.56
CA ILE A 27 12.31 -5.95 33.69
C ILE A 27 13.20 -5.97 34.92
N LEU A 28 13.95 -4.90 35.19
CA LEU A 28 14.83 -4.80 36.36
C LEU A 28 14.03 -4.96 37.68
N PHE A 29 12.92 -4.22 37.82
CA PHE A 29 12.07 -4.35 39.00
C PHE A 29 11.41 -5.72 39.11
N ASN A 30 11.09 -6.36 37.98
CA ASN A 30 10.62 -7.73 37.94
C ASN A 30 11.70 -8.72 38.44
N MET A 31 12.97 -8.51 38.08
CA MET A 31 14.10 -9.29 38.59
C MET A 31 14.26 -9.16 40.12
N ILE A 32 14.10 -7.94 40.67
CA ILE A 32 14.13 -7.69 42.10
C ILE A 32 13.07 -8.51 42.83
N ILE A 33 11.85 -8.61 42.29
CA ILE A 33 10.77 -9.41 42.86
C ILE A 33 11.18 -10.89 42.97
N TYR A 34 11.77 -11.46 41.90
CA TYR A 34 12.25 -12.86 41.95
C TYR A 34 13.42 -13.05 42.91
N THR A 35 14.29 -12.05 43.04
CA THR A 35 15.38 -12.07 44.03
C THR A 35 14.84 -12.08 45.45
N ILE A 36 13.85 -11.22 45.75
CA ILE A 36 13.23 -11.16 47.09
C ILE A 36 12.52 -12.49 47.40
N LEU A 37 11.82 -13.06 46.43
CA LEU A 37 11.19 -14.38 46.58
C LEU A 37 12.22 -15.44 46.94
N PHE A 38 13.34 -15.50 46.21
CA PHE A 38 14.43 -16.43 46.49
C PHE A 38 15.01 -16.22 47.90
N LEU A 39 15.31 -14.97 48.28
CA LEU A 39 15.87 -14.63 49.60
C LEU A 39 14.89 -14.94 50.74
N THR A 40 13.60 -14.78 50.53
CA THR A 40 12.55 -15.14 51.49
C THR A 40 12.55 -16.65 51.74
N ILE A 41 12.54 -17.45 50.69
CA ILE A 41 12.58 -18.92 50.76
C ILE A 41 13.89 -19.37 51.46
N TYR A 42 15.01 -18.79 51.05
CA TYR A 42 16.33 -19.06 51.63
C TYR A 42 16.33 -18.83 53.15
N SER A 43 15.84 -17.66 53.61
CA SER A 43 15.81 -17.28 55.02
C SER A 43 14.83 -18.14 55.84
N LEU A 44 13.71 -18.57 55.24
CA LEU A 44 12.74 -19.46 55.91
C LEU A 44 13.35 -20.84 56.22
N ILE A 45 14.06 -21.43 55.28
CA ILE A 45 14.66 -22.76 55.43
C ILE A 45 15.84 -22.72 56.41
N GLU A 46 16.59 -21.62 56.37
CA GLU A 46 17.72 -21.41 57.29
C GLU A 46 17.27 -21.11 58.74
N LYS A 47 15.96 -20.99 58.99
CA LYS A 47 15.38 -20.55 60.26
C LYS A 47 15.92 -19.19 60.73
N SER A 48 16.47 -18.42 59.84
CA SER A 48 17.00 -17.07 60.10
C SER A 48 15.96 -15.97 59.80
N PHE A 49 14.69 -16.34 59.61
CA PHE A 49 13.61 -15.45 59.25
C PHE A 49 13.06 -14.75 60.50
N THR A 50 13.45 -13.47 60.68
CA THR A 50 13.06 -12.62 61.81
C THR A 50 11.94 -11.67 61.41
N MET A 51 11.22 -11.08 62.37
CA MET A 51 10.20 -10.04 62.11
C MET A 51 10.81 -8.87 61.34
N ASP A 52 12.04 -8.47 61.63
CA ASP A 52 12.72 -7.40 60.90
C ASP A 52 12.90 -7.74 59.41
N LYS A 53 13.29 -8.98 59.08
CA LYS A 53 13.39 -9.43 57.69
C LYS A 53 12.04 -9.44 56.97
N ILE A 54 10.94 -9.77 57.68
CA ILE A 54 9.58 -9.70 57.12
C ILE A 54 9.25 -8.27 56.74
N TYR A 55 9.46 -7.30 57.61
CA TYR A 55 9.20 -5.89 57.31
C TYR A 55 10.07 -5.39 56.14
N TRP A 56 11.38 -5.73 56.14
CA TRP A 56 12.29 -5.34 55.09
C TRP A 56 11.91 -5.93 53.71
N TYR A 57 11.68 -7.25 53.65
CA TYR A 57 11.34 -7.92 52.38
C TYR A 57 9.96 -7.48 51.88
N SER A 58 8.98 -7.29 52.76
CA SER A 58 7.66 -6.78 52.40
C SER A 58 7.74 -5.35 51.89
N GLY A 59 8.52 -4.48 52.54
CA GLY A 59 8.74 -3.10 52.12
C GLY A 59 9.44 -3.03 50.78
N LEU A 60 10.52 -3.79 50.57
CA LEU A 60 11.22 -3.86 49.27
C LEU A 60 10.34 -4.42 48.16
N LEU A 61 9.51 -5.44 48.44
CA LEU A 61 8.58 -6.02 47.48
C LEU A 61 7.53 -5.00 47.08
N LEU A 62 6.96 -4.27 48.02
CA LEU A 62 5.97 -3.22 47.76
C LEU A 62 6.57 -2.09 46.90
N ILE A 63 7.78 -1.64 47.23
CA ILE A 63 8.52 -0.65 46.47
C ILE A 63 8.77 -1.17 45.02
N ALA A 64 9.28 -2.42 44.89
CA ALA A 64 9.54 -3.02 43.60
C ALA A 64 8.28 -3.16 42.76
N LEU A 65 7.13 -3.52 43.34
CA LEU A 65 5.84 -3.60 42.66
C LEU A 65 5.33 -2.23 42.18
N ILE A 66 5.49 -1.20 43.02
CA ILE A 66 5.10 0.18 42.66
C ILE A 66 5.94 0.65 41.45
N PHE A 67 7.27 0.52 41.52
CA PHE A 67 8.14 0.95 40.44
C PHE A 67 7.97 0.09 39.19
N LYS A 68 7.79 -1.22 39.30
CA LYS A 68 7.46 -2.10 38.19
C LYS A 68 6.17 -1.63 37.49
N SER A 69 5.10 -1.38 38.25
CA SER A 69 3.82 -0.90 37.69
C SER A 69 3.98 0.46 37.03
N TYR A 70 4.74 1.37 37.64
CA TYR A 70 5.01 2.70 37.11
C TYR A 70 5.81 2.63 35.81
N PHE A 71 6.95 1.94 35.78
CA PHE A 71 7.80 1.84 34.60
C PHE A 71 7.17 0.97 33.51
N GLY A 72 6.47 -0.10 33.87
CA GLY A 72 5.73 -0.95 32.93
C GLY A 72 4.59 -0.20 32.25
N GLY A 73 3.84 0.62 33.01
CA GLY A 73 2.81 1.50 32.46
C GLY A 73 3.40 2.52 31.46
N TRP A 74 4.49 3.19 31.84
CA TRP A 74 5.17 4.13 30.94
C TRP A 74 5.80 3.44 29.74
N ALA A 75 6.38 2.25 29.88
CA ALA A 75 6.89 1.46 28.79
C ALA A 75 5.79 1.16 27.77
N MET A 76 4.63 0.67 28.24
CA MET A 76 3.48 0.38 27.39
C MET A 76 2.98 1.61 26.63
N VAL A 77 2.74 2.74 27.35
CA VAL A 77 2.27 3.98 26.73
C VAL A 77 3.27 4.52 25.70
N LYS A 78 4.57 4.53 26.04
CA LYS A 78 5.61 5.02 25.10
C LYS A 78 5.76 4.10 23.90
N MET A 79 5.70 2.79 24.08
CA MET A 79 5.80 1.83 22.98
C MET A 79 4.59 1.95 22.03
N GLN A 80 3.37 2.03 22.59
CA GLN A 80 2.16 2.25 21.82
C GLN A 80 2.23 3.55 21.01
N LYS A 81 2.59 4.67 21.67
CA LYS A 81 2.74 5.96 20.97
C LYS A 81 3.78 5.89 19.85
N THR A 82 4.91 5.22 20.10
CA THR A 82 5.98 5.08 19.09
C THR A 82 5.51 4.24 17.90
N GLY A 83 4.87 3.10 18.15
CA GLY A 83 4.37 2.23 17.08
C GLY A 83 3.29 2.90 16.25
N SER A 84 2.31 3.57 16.88
CA SER A 84 1.25 4.28 16.16
C SER A 84 1.80 5.47 15.36
N THR A 85 2.80 6.18 15.88
CA THR A 85 3.46 7.27 15.13
C THR A 85 4.21 6.70 13.92
N ALA A 86 5.01 5.63 14.11
CA ALA A 86 5.72 4.97 13.01
C ALA A 86 4.75 4.41 11.95
N SER A 87 3.63 3.83 12.38
CA SER A 87 2.56 3.34 11.50
C SER A 87 1.93 4.47 10.66
N LYS A 88 1.64 5.62 11.29
CA LYS A 88 1.16 6.82 10.59
C LYS A 88 2.17 7.31 9.55
N ASP A 89 3.42 7.49 9.96
CA ASP A 89 4.48 8.02 9.10
C ASP A 89 4.75 7.07 7.92
N LEU A 90 4.68 5.76 8.18
CA LEU A 90 4.80 4.73 7.14
C LEU A 90 3.64 4.76 6.14
N ARG A 91 2.38 5.00 6.59
CA ARG A 91 1.24 5.19 5.68
C ARG A 91 1.41 6.42 4.80
N ILE A 92 1.91 7.52 5.36
CA ILE A 92 2.19 8.75 4.60
C ILE A 92 3.30 8.47 3.57
N ALA A 93 4.42 7.89 4.00
CA ALA A 93 5.55 7.56 3.12
C ALA A 93 5.13 6.60 1.99
N MET A 94 4.30 5.60 2.30
CA MET A 94 3.74 4.69 1.30
C MET A 94 2.84 5.42 0.32
N GLY A 95 1.96 6.31 0.78
CA GLY A 95 1.11 7.13 -0.07
C GLY A 95 1.92 8.04 -1.00
N ASP A 96 2.97 8.66 -0.49
CA ASP A 96 3.87 9.51 -1.28
C ASP A 96 4.71 8.72 -2.28
N HIS A 97 5.11 7.49 -1.90
CA HIS A 97 5.81 6.59 -2.81
C HIS A 97 4.89 6.10 -3.95
N VAL A 98 3.66 5.70 -3.60
CA VAL A 98 2.65 5.22 -4.56
C VAL A 98 2.32 6.28 -5.62
N LYS A 99 2.26 7.56 -5.26
CA LYS A 99 2.08 8.68 -6.22
C LYS A 99 3.21 8.78 -7.26
N LYS A 100 4.42 8.35 -6.92
CA LYS A 100 5.60 8.42 -7.79
C LYS A 100 5.80 7.18 -8.66
N LEU A 101 4.96 6.14 -8.49
CA LEU A 101 5.00 4.94 -9.31
C LEU A 101 4.38 5.21 -10.68
N ASN A 102 4.88 4.53 -11.71
CA ASN A 102 4.23 4.55 -13.02
C ASN A 102 2.91 3.75 -12.99
N LEU A 103 2.02 4.00 -13.95
CA LEU A 103 0.75 3.26 -14.04
C LEU A 103 0.94 1.76 -14.26
N GLY A 104 2.10 1.32 -14.77
CA GLY A 104 2.42 -0.09 -14.94
C GLY A 104 2.42 -0.88 -13.65
N TYR A 105 2.81 -0.25 -12.55
CA TYR A 105 2.72 -0.87 -11.24
C TYR A 105 1.28 -1.24 -10.87
N PHE A 106 0.33 -0.35 -11.12
CA PHE A 106 -1.09 -0.57 -10.80
C PHE A 106 -1.75 -1.64 -11.70
N ASN A 107 -1.26 -1.82 -12.92
CA ASN A 107 -1.72 -2.88 -13.82
C ASN A 107 -1.17 -4.25 -13.43
N SER A 108 0.05 -4.32 -12.92
CA SER A 108 0.69 -5.55 -12.44
C SER A 108 0.27 -5.93 -11.02
N HIS A 109 -0.07 -4.94 -10.18
CA HIS A 109 -0.50 -5.11 -8.81
C HIS A 109 -1.94 -4.64 -8.66
N ASN A 110 -2.84 -5.58 -8.37
CA ASN A 110 -4.25 -5.25 -8.22
C ASN A 110 -4.53 -4.37 -6.99
N LEU A 111 -5.63 -3.63 -7.03
CA LEU A 111 -6.05 -2.72 -5.98
C LEU A 111 -6.09 -3.39 -4.59
N GLY A 112 -6.57 -4.65 -4.52
CA GLY A 112 -6.62 -5.40 -3.27
C GLY A 112 -5.26 -5.66 -2.63
N TYR A 113 -4.19 -5.77 -3.43
CA TYR A 113 -2.82 -5.89 -2.92
C TYR A 113 -2.38 -4.61 -2.20
N LEU A 114 -2.61 -3.45 -2.80
CA LEU A 114 -2.28 -2.14 -2.21
C LEU A 114 -3.11 -1.85 -0.96
N ILE A 115 -4.42 -2.11 -1.02
CA ILE A 115 -5.31 -1.95 0.14
C ILE A 115 -4.84 -2.84 1.28
N ASN A 116 -4.48 -4.11 1.01
CA ASN A 116 -3.98 -5.02 2.04
C ASN A 116 -2.69 -4.50 2.70
N ILE A 117 -1.76 -3.92 1.91
CA ILE A 117 -0.53 -3.34 2.47
C ILE A 117 -0.86 -2.14 3.37
N LEU A 118 -1.64 -1.18 2.87
CA LEU A 118 -1.96 0.06 3.59
C LEU A 118 -2.78 -0.16 4.86
N THR A 119 -3.60 -1.21 4.90
CA THR A 119 -4.48 -1.52 6.04
C THR A 119 -3.89 -2.59 6.95
N MET A 120 -3.71 -3.81 6.45
CA MET A 120 -3.34 -4.98 7.26
C MET A 120 -1.82 -5.08 7.52
N ASP A 121 -0.99 -4.96 6.47
CA ASP A 121 0.43 -5.19 6.63
C ASP A 121 1.10 -4.09 7.47
N ILE A 122 0.68 -2.83 7.37
CA ILE A 122 1.16 -1.74 8.25
C ILE A 122 0.64 -1.92 9.69
N THR A 123 -0.56 -2.44 9.89
CA THR A 123 -1.07 -2.78 11.23
C THR A 123 -0.27 -3.92 11.87
N ASP A 124 0.10 -4.94 11.09
CA ASP A 124 0.98 -6.01 11.55
C ASP A 124 2.36 -5.48 11.95
N PHE A 125 2.93 -4.53 11.19
CA PHE A 125 4.16 -3.83 11.55
C PHE A 125 4.02 -3.09 12.88
N GLU A 126 2.93 -2.34 13.07
CA GLU A 126 2.63 -1.65 14.32
C GLU A 126 2.58 -2.65 15.50
N GLN A 127 1.85 -3.75 15.35
CA GLN A 127 1.76 -4.80 16.37
C GLN A 127 3.12 -5.43 16.68
N ALA A 128 3.95 -5.67 15.66
CA ALA A 128 5.30 -6.18 15.86
C ALA A 128 6.15 -5.25 16.73
N VAL A 129 6.09 -3.95 16.50
CA VAL A 129 6.87 -2.92 17.21
C VAL A 129 6.32 -2.67 18.61
N THR A 130 4.97 -2.60 18.76
CA THR A 130 4.34 -2.21 20.03
C THR A 130 4.30 -3.34 21.06
N HIS A 131 4.16 -4.58 20.63
CA HIS A 131 3.94 -5.72 21.53
C HIS A 131 4.99 -6.81 21.39
N ASN A 132 5.17 -7.38 20.20
CA ASN A 132 5.92 -8.63 20.05
C ASN A 132 7.43 -8.48 20.28
N ILE A 133 8.06 -7.42 19.77
CA ILE A 133 9.50 -7.17 19.97
C ILE A 133 9.80 -6.86 21.44
N PRO A 134 9.03 -5.99 22.12
CA PRO A 134 9.18 -5.78 23.57
C PRO A 134 9.02 -7.05 24.41
N ASP A 135 8.02 -7.89 24.08
CA ASP A 135 7.80 -9.15 24.79
C ASP A 135 8.96 -10.13 24.60
N LEU A 136 9.49 -10.25 23.37
CA LEU A 136 10.69 -11.07 23.12
C LEU A 136 11.90 -10.57 23.90
N LEU A 137 12.11 -9.25 23.97
CA LEU A 137 13.19 -8.65 24.74
C LEU A 137 13.04 -8.97 26.24
N LYS A 138 11.80 -8.83 26.77
CA LYS A 138 11.49 -9.13 28.16
C LYS A 138 11.78 -10.59 28.51
N VAL A 139 11.30 -11.52 27.70
CA VAL A 139 11.54 -12.96 27.90
C VAL A 139 13.03 -13.27 27.85
N LEU A 140 13.76 -12.74 26.87
CA LEU A 140 15.19 -12.98 26.70
C LEU A 140 16.00 -12.48 27.90
N VAL A 141 15.80 -11.23 28.33
CA VAL A 141 16.56 -10.61 29.42
C VAL A 141 16.23 -11.30 30.73
N LEU A 142 14.95 -11.61 31.00
CA LEU A 142 14.54 -12.30 32.21
C LEU A 142 15.06 -13.75 32.26
N SER A 143 15.08 -14.47 31.13
CA SER A 143 15.65 -15.81 31.04
C SER A 143 17.15 -15.83 31.36
N ILE A 144 17.92 -14.89 30.79
CA ILE A 144 19.35 -14.74 31.09
C ILE A 144 19.56 -14.48 32.56
N TYR A 145 18.76 -13.59 33.16
CA TYR A 145 18.87 -13.29 34.58
C TYR A 145 18.60 -14.52 35.48
N LEU A 146 17.51 -15.26 35.21
CA LEU A 146 17.19 -16.48 35.99
C LEU A 146 18.25 -17.56 35.81
N LEU A 147 18.81 -17.73 34.61
CA LEU A 147 19.93 -18.63 34.34
C LEU A 147 21.18 -18.23 35.13
N LEU A 148 21.49 -16.94 35.25
CA LEU A 148 22.61 -16.45 36.05
C LEU A 148 22.41 -16.77 37.52
N ILE A 149 21.23 -16.57 38.11
CA ILE A 149 20.97 -16.93 39.49
C ILE A 149 21.12 -18.46 39.70
N THR A 150 20.55 -19.27 38.79
CA THR A 150 20.69 -20.74 38.88
C THR A 150 22.14 -21.18 38.74
N PHE A 151 22.98 -20.49 37.99
CA PHE A 151 24.41 -20.74 37.88
C PHE A 151 25.15 -20.55 39.21
N PHE A 152 24.80 -19.49 39.96
CA PHE A 152 25.37 -19.27 41.30
C PHE A 152 24.86 -20.27 42.34
N ILE A 153 23.67 -20.84 42.19
CA ILE A 153 23.16 -21.89 43.06
C ILE A 153 23.90 -23.20 42.81
N ASN A 154 23.93 -23.65 41.55
CA ASN A 154 24.64 -24.84 41.13
C ASN A 154 24.95 -24.78 39.63
N PHE A 155 26.24 -24.63 39.27
CA PHE A 155 26.67 -24.47 37.89
C PHE A 155 26.37 -25.70 37.03
N LYS A 156 26.37 -26.93 37.58
CA LYS A 156 26.07 -28.16 36.84
C LYS A 156 24.62 -28.17 36.35
N LEU A 157 23.67 -27.79 37.22
CA LEU A 157 22.25 -27.68 36.87
C LEU A 157 22.00 -26.56 35.88
N ALA A 158 22.65 -25.41 36.01
CA ALA A 158 22.55 -24.31 35.10
C ALA A 158 23.05 -24.66 33.68
N ILE A 159 24.16 -25.38 33.58
CA ILE A 159 24.69 -25.86 32.28
C ILE A 159 23.68 -26.77 31.59
N ILE A 160 23.01 -27.68 32.31
CA ILE A 160 21.98 -28.56 31.75
C ILE A 160 20.82 -27.73 31.23
N GLN A 161 20.35 -26.71 31.97
CA GLN A 161 19.31 -25.77 31.51
C GLN A 161 19.72 -25.08 30.19
N ILE A 162 20.94 -24.55 30.14
CA ILE A 162 21.46 -23.87 28.95
C ILE A 162 21.51 -24.82 27.75
N ILE A 163 22.05 -26.03 27.94
CA ILE A 163 22.15 -27.03 26.86
C ILE A 163 20.77 -27.36 26.29
N VAL A 164 19.76 -27.60 27.14
CA VAL A 164 18.41 -27.94 26.68
C VAL A 164 17.78 -26.76 25.94
N VAL A 165 17.91 -25.54 26.46
CA VAL A 165 17.42 -24.32 25.75
C VAL A 165 18.09 -24.19 24.40
N LEU A 166 19.41 -24.38 24.30
CA LEU A 166 20.13 -24.32 23.01
C LEU A 166 19.68 -25.40 22.02
N LEU A 167 19.38 -26.61 22.50
CA LEU A 167 18.88 -27.72 21.67
C LEU A 167 17.48 -27.44 21.08
N THR A 168 16.71 -26.55 21.70
CA THR A 168 15.38 -26.17 21.16
C THR A 168 15.43 -25.08 20.10
N ILE A 169 16.53 -24.33 19.94
CA ILE A 169 16.67 -23.25 18.97
C ILE A 169 16.45 -23.74 17.52
N PRO A 170 17.02 -24.87 17.06
CA PRO A 170 16.79 -25.38 15.72
C PRO A 170 15.30 -25.68 15.43
N ILE A 171 14.55 -26.15 16.43
CA ILE A 171 13.13 -26.44 16.31
C ILE A 171 12.35 -25.17 15.98
N LEU A 172 12.61 -24.09 16.74
CA LEU A 172 11.98 -22.78 16.50
C LEU A 172 12.39 -22.20 15.16
N LYS A 173 13.65 -22.33 14.76
CA LYS A 173 14.15 -21.82 13.47
C LYS A 173 13.43 -22.51 12.31
N ILE A 174 13.41 -23.85 12.28
CA ILE A 174 12.73 -24.63 11.24
C ILE A 174 11.22 -24.32 11.21
N GLY A 175 10.57 -24.29 12.38
CA GLY A 175 9.16 -23.93 12.52
C GLY A 175 8.89 -22.52 11.97
N GLY A 176 9.73 -21.55 12.34
CA GLY A 176 9.63 -20.17 11.90
C GLY A 176 9.79 -20.00 10.39
N GLU A 177 10.72 -20.70 9.74
CA GLU A 177 10.91 -20.67 8.28
C GLU A 177 9.69 -21.24 7.53
N LYS A 178 9.13 -22.35 8.03
CA LYS A 178 7.91 -22.93 7.46
C LYS A 178 6.70 -22.03 7.64
N LEU A 179 6.57 -21.42 8.84
CA LEU A 179 5.50 -20.49 9.16
C LEU A 179 5.55 -19.25 8.24
N GLU A 180 6.75 -18.69 8.02
CA GLU A 180 6.96 -17.56 7.13
C GLU A 180 6.51 -17.88 5.69
N LYS A 181 6.90 -19.04 5.15
CA LYS A 181 6.48 -19.49 3.81
C LYS A 181 4.95 -19.55 3.67
N ILE A 182 4.28 -20.18 4.64
CA ILE A 182 2.81 -20.27 4.61
C ILE A 182 2.15 -18.93 4.90
N GLY A 183 2.78 -18.10 5.72
CA GLY A 183 2.36 -16.72 5.98
C GLY A 183 2.31 -15.90 4.69
N VAL A 184 3.31 -16.01 3.81
CA VAL A 184 3.32 -15.37 2.49
C VAL A 184 2.15 -15.88 1.65
N GLU A 185 1.95 -17.21 1.56
CA GLU A 185 0.82 -17.79 0.81
C GLU A 185 -0.54 -17.28 1.32
N LYS A 186 -0.75 -17.27 2.65
CA LYS A 186 -1.98 -16.75 3.27
C LYS A 186 -2.22 -15.27 2.94
N LYS A 187 -1.18 -14.44 2.99
CA LYS A 187 -1.30 -13.01 2.67
C LYS A 187 -1.61 -12.75 1.20
N LEU A 188 -1.09 -13.56 0.28
CA LEU A 188 -1.45 -13.49 -1.14
C LEU A 188 -2.93 -13.87 -1.36
N VAL A 189 -3.39 -14.94 -0.70
CA VAL A 189 -4.81 -15.35 -0.75
C VAL A 189 -5.72 -14.27 -0.16
N SER A 190 -5.32 -13.62 0.94
CA SER A 190 -6.06 -12.51 1.53
C SER A 190 -6.17 -11.32 0.58
N ALA A 191 -5.07 -10.90 -0.06
CA ALA A 191 -5.07 -9.82 -1.03
C ALA A 191 -5.96 -10.13 -2.24
N LYS A 192 -5.91 -11.38 -2.76
CA LYS A 192 -6.78 -11.84 -3.85
C LYS A 192 -8.26 -11.82 -3.45
N LEU A 193 -8.58 -12.23 -2.22
CA LEU A 193 -9.95 -12.19 -1.71
C LEU A 193 -10.46 -10.75 -1.63
N ILE A 194 -9.66 -9.81 -1.12
CA ILE A 194 -10.01 -8.38 -1.08
C ILE A 194 -10.32 -7.86 -2.49
N SER A 195 -9.49 -8.18 -3.50
CA SER A 195 -9.77 -7.82 -4.90
C SER A 195 -11.10 -8.40 -5.39
N THR A 196 -11.39 -9.67 -5.05
CA THR A 196 -12.65 -10.32 -5.44
C THR A 196 -13.85 -9.67 -4.74
N ILE A 197 -13.71 -9.23 -3.49
CA ILE A 197 -14.75 -8.51 -2.75
C ILE A 197 -15.04 -7.17 -3.43
N ILE A 198 -13.99 -6.41 -3.78
CA ILE A 198 -14.13 -5.13 -4.49
C ILE A 198 -14.84 -5.35 -5.83
N GLU A 199 -14.40 -6.35 -6.63
CA GLU A 199 -15.04 -6.71 -7.92
C GLU A 199 -16.52 -7.04 -7.73
N TYR A 200 -16.87 -7.81 -6.67
CA TYR A 200 -18.25 -8.17 -6.37
C TYR A 200 -19.10 -6.96 -5.99
N ILE A 201 -18.59 -6.06 -5.15
CA ILE A 201 -19.31 -4.85 -4.70
C ILE A 201 -19.48 -3.89 -5.88
N SER A 202 -18.43 -3.61 -6.65
CA SER A 202 -18.49 -2.72 -7.81
C SER A 202 -19.38 -3.25 -8.93
N GLY A 203 -19.45 -4.57 -9.09
CA GLY A 203 -20.32 -5.22 -10.08
C GLY A 203 -21.69 -5.67 -9.55
N ILE A 204 -22.13 -5.22 -8.36
CA ILE A 204 -23.32 -5.76 -7.69
C ILE A 204 -24.61 -5.63 -8.51
N GLU A 205 -24.74 -4.54 -9.27
CA GLU A 205 -25.90 -4.33 -10.15
C GLU A 205 -25.97 -5.37 -11.24
N VAL A 206 -24.84 -5.68 -11.87
CA VAL A 206 -24.72 -6.73 -12.89
C VAL A 206 -25.05 -8.08 -12.27
N PHE A 207 -24.46 -8.43 -11.13
CA PHE A 207 -24.73 -9.70 -10.46
C PHE A 207 -26.21 -9.83 -10.05
N LYS A 208 -26.85 -8.73 -9.61
CA LYS A 208 -28.28 -8.71 -9.29
C LYS A 208 -29.15 -8.92 -10.54
N SER A 209 -28.83 -8.22 -11.64
CA SER A 209 -29.62 -8.31 -12.89
C SER A 209 -29.61 -9.71 -13.50
N PHE A 210 -28.52 -10.47 -13.32
CA PHE A 210 -28.40 -11.85 -13.79
C PHE A 210 -28.73 -12.90 -12.71
N GLY A 211 -29.17 -12.50 -11.51
CA GLY A 211 -29.54 -13.40 -10.41
C GLY A 211 -28.37 -14.20 -9.84
N VAL A 212 -27.13 -13.69 -9.99
CA VAL A 212 -25.88 -14.33 -9.51
C VAL A 212 -25.41 -13.61 -8.24
N ILE A 213 -26.19 -13.70 -7.18
CA ILE A 213 -25.90 -13.09 -5.87
C ILE A 213 -25.85 -14.17 -4.77
N GLY A 214 -25.17 -13.85 -3.68
CA GLY A 214 -25.01 -14.74 -2.53
C GLY A 214 -24.27 -16.02 -2.90
N ASP A 215 -24.83 -17.15 -2.56
CA ASP A 215 -24.23 -18.48 -2.75
C ASP A 215 -23.92 -18.83 -4.22
N LYS A 216 -24.55 -18.12 -5.16
CA LYS A 216 -24.30 -18.31 -6.60
C LYS A 216 -23.01 -17.66 -7.11
N PHE A 217 -22.38 -16.78 -6.32
CA PHE A 217 -21.10 -16.20 -6.70
C PHE A 217 -19.95 -17.06 -6.19
N GLU A 218 -19.72 -18.18 -6.86
CA GLU A 218 -18.73 -19.21 -6.50
C GLU A 218 -17.32 -18.67 -6.29
N ARG A 219 -16.90 -17.63 -7.02
CA ARG A 219 -15.54 -17.03 -6.90
C ARG A 219 -15.31 -16.44 -5.51
N LEU A 220 -16.31 -15.74 -4.94
CA LEU A 220 -16.22 -15.14 -3.62
C LEU A 220 -16.20 -16.22 -2.55
N GLU A 221 -17.12 -17.21 -2.64
CA GLU A 221 -17.18 -18.33 -1.73
C GLU A 221 -15.88 -19.16 -1.74
N LYS A 222 -15.33 -19.42 -2.92
CA LYS A 222 -14.02 -20.06 -3.08
C LYS A 222 -12.91 -19.25 -2.40
N GLY A 223 -12.92 -17.92 -2.55
CA GLY A 223 -11.96 -17.03 -1.90
C GLY A 223 -12.00 -17.16 -0.37
N PHE A 224 -13.19 -17.19 0.24
CA PHE A 224 -13.35 -17.42 1.68
C PHE A 224 -12.91 -18.82 2.10
N ARG A 225 -13.25 -19.86 1.32
CA ARG A 225 -12.79 -21.24 1.58
C ARG A 225 -11.26 -21.34 1.51
N ASP A 226 -10.64 -20.71 0.53
CA ASP A 226 -9.18 -20.69 0.39
C ASP A 226 -8.55 -19.96 1.59
N LEU A 227 -9.05 -18.79 1.99
CA LEU A 227 -8.54 -18.07 3.16
C LEU A 227 -8.68 -18.92 4.44
N LYS A 228 -9.82 -19.57 4.65
CA LYS A 228 -10.02 -20.54 5.77
C LYS A 228 -8.97 -21.65 5.71
N LYS A 229 -8.79 -22.27 4.54
CA LYS A 229 -7.83 -23.37 4.33
C LYS A 229 -6.39 -22.94 4.68
N TYR A 230 -5.95 -21.78 4.19
CA TYR A 230 -4.61 -21.27 4.49
C TYR A 230 -4.46 -20.79 5.93
N SER A 231 -5.51 -20.29 6.57
CA SER A 231 -5.50 -19.96 8.01
C SER A 231 -5.33 -21.21 8.86
N ILE A 232 -6.10 -22.28 8.59
CA ILE A 232 -5.95 -23.57 9.27
C ILE A 232 -4.56 -24.17 8.99
N LYS A 233 -4.07 -24.11 7.72
CA LYS A 233 -2.74 -24.61 7.35
C LYS A 233 -1.63 -23.88 8.13
N LEU A 234 -1.76 -22.56 8.34
CA LEU A 234 -0.83 -21.76 9.12
C LEU A 234 -0.72 -22.29 10.56
N GLU A 235 -1.85 -22.50 11.23
CA GLU A 235 -1.90 -23.04 12.59
C GLU A 235 -1.35 -24.47 12.66
N LEU A 236 -1.78 -25.35 11.76
CA LEU A 236 -1.32 -26.75 11.72
C LEU A 236 0.18 -26.89 11.44
N VAL A 237 0.79 -25.94 10.74
CA VAL A 237 2.25 -25.94 10.52
C VAL A 237 2.99 -25.32 11.69
N ALA A 238 2.44 -24.30 12.36
CA ALA A 238 3.07 -23.68 13.53
C ALA A 238 2.99 -24.56 14.77
N ALA A 239 1.81 -25.13 15.06
CA ALA A 239 1.50 -25.84 16.29
C ALA A 239 2.48 -26.98 16.63
N PRO A 240 2.88 -27.89 15.71
CA PRO A 240 3.80 -28.98 16.05
C PRO A 240 5.15 -28.50 16.57
N TYR A 241 5.71 -27.44 16.00
CA TYR A 241 7.00 -26.89 16.41
C TYR A 241 6.91 -26.16 17.75
N VAL A 242 5.83 -25.39 17.96
CA VAL A 242 5.56 -24.73 19.24
C VAL A 242 5.32 -25.75 20.33
N LEU A 243 4.49 -26.77 20.07
CA LEU A 243 4.21 -27.84 21.05
C LEU A 243 5.45 -28.67 21.35
N LEU A 244 6.24 -29.07 20.33
CA LEU A 244 7.47 -29.81 20.55
C LEU A 244 8.47 -29.01 21.40
N PHE A 245 8.62 -27.72 21.11
CA PHE A 245 9.43 -26.83 21.95
C PHE A 245 8.92 -26.82 23.40
N GLN A 246 7.60 -26.60 23.59
CA GLN A 246 7.00 -26.55 24.93
C GLN A 246 7.15 -27.86 25.68
N VAL A 247 6.93 -29.01 25.04
CA VAL A 247 7.10 -30.33 25.67
C VAL A 247 8.54 -30.53 26.12
N ILE A 248 9.54 -30.16 25.32
CA ILE A 248 10.97 -30.29 25.73
C ILE A 248 11.27 -29.39 26.94
N ILE A 249 10.76 -28.14 26.92
CA ILE A 249 10.96 -27.22 28.03
C ILE A 249 10.19 -27.66 29.28
N ASP A 250 8.98 -28.19 29.14
CA ASP A 250 8.19 -28.71 30.27
C ASP A 250 8.82 -29.98 30.91
N LEU A 251 9.42 -30.86 30.07
CA LEU A 251 10.18 -32.04 30.54
C LEU A 251 11.50 -31.67 31.21
N LEU A 252 12.07 -30.52 30.92
CA LEU A 252 13.30 -30.05 31.56
C LEU A 252 13.11 -29.93 33.09
N PHE A 253 11.96 -29.40 33.53
CA PHE A 253 11.72 -29.17 34.96
C PHE A 253 11.77 -30.47 35.80
N PRO A 254 11.00 -31.57 35.52
CA PRO A 254 11.09 -32.79 36.29
C PRO A 254 12.48 -33.45 36.24
N ILE A 255 13.18 -33.37 35.07
CA ILE A 255 14.56 -33.88 34.97
C ILE A 255 15.49 -33.12 35.92
N LEU A 256 15.41 -31.78 35.90
CA LEU A 256 16.22 -30.94 36.79
C LEU A 256 15.88 -31.14 38.26
N LEU A 257 14.60 -31.38 38.59
CA LEU A 257 14.16 -31.67 39.92
C LEU A 257 14.81 -32.98 40.43
N LEU A 258 14.77 -34.05 39.66
CA LEU A 258 15.39 -35.33 40.01
C LEU A 258 16.91 -35.19 40.20
N LEU A 259 17.58 -34.45 39.35
CA LEU A 259 19.01 -34.18 39.44
C LEU A 259 19.35 -33.32 40.68
N ALA A 260 18.55 -32.28 40.93
CA ALA A 260 18.73 -31.42 42.09
C ALA A 260 18.54 -32.18 43.41
N VAL A 261 17.52 -33.07 43.49
CA VAL A 261 17.33 -33.97 44.65
C VAL A 261 18.51 -34.91 44.81
N ARG A 262 19.04 -35.49 43.71
CA ARG A 262 20.24 -36.33 43.76
C ARG A 262 21.47 -35.57 44.28
N PHE A 263 21.70 -34.33 43.81
CA PHE A 263 22.81 -33.52 44.35
C PHE A 263 22.62 -33.14 45.82
N PHE A 264 21.37 -32.94 46.26
CA PHE A 264 21.03 -32.75 47.66
C PHE A 264 21.36 -34.00 48.50
N MET A 265 20.93 -35.19 48.03
CA MET A 265 21.22 -36.45 48.73
C MET A 265 22.71 -36.75 48.81
N ASN A 266 23.50 -36.34 47.84
CA ASN A 266 24.95 -36.48 47.80
C ASN A 266 25.68 -35.41 48.66
N GLY A 267 24.97 -34.45 49.24
CA GLY A 267 25.57 -33.36 50.03
C GLY A 267 26.20 -32.24 49.16
N GLU A 268 26.00 -32.28 47.83
CA GLU A 268 26.52 -31.27 46.90
C GLU A 268 25.64 -30.01 46.83
N LEU A 269 24.41 -30.08 47.34
CA LEU A 269 23.44 -28.99 47.37
C LEU A 269 22.76 -28.90 48.73
N GLU A 270 22.70 -27.71 49.30
CA GLU A 270 22.00 -27.49 50.58
C GLU A 270 20.47 -27.41 50.37
N ALA A 271 19.68 -27.78 51.40
CA ALA A 271 18.21 -27.77 51.32
C ALA A 271 17.63 -26.42 50.92
N LYS A 272 18.18 -25.31 51.40
CA LYS A 272 17.76 -23.95 51.08
C LYS A 272 17.99 -23.61 49.59
N MET A 273 19.11 -24.09 49.04
CA MET A 273 19.42 -23.92 47.60
C MET A 273 18.56 -24.82 46.72
N LEU A 274 18.23 -26.04 47.16
CA LEU A 274 17.35 -26.95 46.47
C LEU A 274 15.95 -26.32 46.26
N VAL A 275 15.33 -25.81 47.32
CA VAL A 275 13.99 -25.22 47.22
C VAL A 275 14.01 -23.94 46.39
N GLY A 276 15.02 -23.09 46.58
CA GLY A 276 15.22 -21.90 45.75
C GLY A 276 15.37 -22.24 44.26
N PHE A 277 16.17 -23.28 43.97
CA PHE A 277 16.35 -23.79 42.60
C PHE A 277 15.03 -24.28 41.98
N ILE A 278 14.20 -25.00 42.72
CA ILE A 278 12.89 -25.50 42.25
C ILE A 278 12.00 -24.33 41.80
N VAL A 279 11.86 -23.29 42.62
CA VAL A 279 11.02 -22.14 42.34
C VAL A 279 11.54 -21.35 41.14
N LEU A 280 12.86 -21.12 41.09
CA LEU A 280 13.49 -20.40 39.96
C LEU A 280 13.40 -21.19 38.63
N SER A 281 13.57 -22.51 38.69
CA SER A 281 13.45 -23.39 37.53
C SER A 281 12.03 -23.44 36.98
N LEU A 282 11.00 -23.50 37.84
CA LEU A 282 9.60 -23.37 37.41
C LEU A 282 9.34 -22.03 36.76
N THR A 283 9.82 -20.95 37.33
CA THR A 283 9.70 -19.61 36.79
C THR A 283 10.38 -19.50 35.42
N LEU A 284 11.60 -20.00 35.28
CA LEU A 284 12.36 -20.02 34.02
C LEU A 284 11.64 -20.82 32.93
N THR A 285 11.12 -22.02 33.29
CA THR A 285 10.33 -22.85 32.36
C THR A 285 9.14 -22.09 31.82
N ASN A 286 8.36 -21.40 32.67
CA ASN A 286 7.22 -20.59 32.23
C ASN A 286 7.62 -19.42 31.34
N VAL A 287 8.70 -18.71 31.67
CA VAL A 287 9.21 -17.59 30.88
C VAL A 287 9.65 -18.06 29.48
N ILE A 288 10.46 -19.14 29.42
CA ILE A 288 10.97 -19.68 28.14
C ILE A 288 9.84 -20.28 27.30
N ARG A 289 8.86 -20.94 27.92
CA ARG A 289 7.69 -21.51 27.21
C ARG A 289 6.95 -20.48 26.38
N ASN A 290 6.74 -19.27 26.91
CA ASN A 290 6.07 -18.18 26.21
C ASN A 290 6.89 -17.63 25.03
N PHE A 291 8.21 -17.85 25.03
CA PHE A 291 9.08 -17.41 23.94
C PHE A 291 8.68 -18.02 22.59
N SER A 292 8.30 -19.31 22.56
CA SER A 292 7.94 -20.01 21.32
C SER A 292 6.75 -19.39 20.60
N VAL A 293 5.74 -18.96 21.35
CA VAL A 293 4.54 -18.31 20.82
C VAL A 293 4.91 -16.93 20.28
N SER A 294 5.54 -16.09 21.11
CA SER A 294 5.95 -14.73 20.72
C SER A 294 6.91 -14.75 19.53
N TYR A 295 7.83 -15.71 19.45
CA TYR A 295 8.72 -15.89 18.31
C TYR A 295 7.96 -16.23 17.02
N SER A 296 7.02 -17.19 17.10
CA SER A 296 6.22 -17.62 15.95
C SER A 296 5.35 -16.48 15.41
N VAL A 297 4.67 -15.75 16.29
CA VAL A 297 3.87 -14.57 15.91
C VAL A 297 4.76 -13.50 15.27
N THR A 298 5.93 -13.22 15.86
CA THR A 298 6.88 -12.25 15.31
C THR A 298 7.34 -12.63 13.90
N ARG A 299 7.66 -13.90 13.65
CA ARG A 299 8.03 -14.40 12.32
C ARG A 299 6.93 -14.18 11.29
N TYR A 300 5.67 -14.40 11.67
CA TYR A 300 4.52 -14.14 10.81
C TYR A 300 4.35 -12.64 10.50
N LEU A 301 4.44 -11.78 11.51
CA LEU A 301 4.33 -10.32 11.33
C LEU A 301 5.45 -9.74 10.46
N PHE A 302 6.63 -10.34 10.49
CA PHE A 302 7.75 -9.90 9.63
C PHE A 302 7.56 -10.20 8.14
N VAL A 303 6.62 -11.05 7.75
CA VAL A 303 6.19 -11.19 6.35
C VAL A 303 5.61 -9.87 5.83
N SER A 304 4.84 -9.17 6.65
CA SER A 304 4.32 -7.82 6.32
C SER A 304 5.43 -6.79 6.17
N VAL A 305 6.41 -6.83 7.08
CA VAL A 305 7.59 -5.92 7.02
C VAL A 305 8.35 -6.09 5.70
N ALA A 306 8.54 -7.32 5.23
CA ALA A 306 9.19 -7.59 3.95
C ALA A 306 8.37 -7.01 2.78
N LYS A 307 7.06 -7.24 2.73
CA LYS A 307 6.19 -6.71 1.68
C LYS A 307 6.18 -5.18 1.62
N ILE A 308 6.09 -4.52 2.77
CA ILE A 308 6.15 -3.05 2.87
C ILE A 308 7.49 -2.56 2.31
N SER A 309 8.59 -3.19 2.71
CA SER A 309 9.94 -2.85 2.24
C SER A 309 10.07 -3.04 0.73
N ASP A 310 9.58 -4.15 0.18
CA ASP A 310 9.62 -4.44 -1.25
C ASP A 310 8.83 -3.39 -2.06
N THR A 311 7.66 -2.97 -1.55
CA THR A 311 6.85 -1.94 -2.19
C THR A 311 7.52 -0.58 -2.16
N LEU A 312 8.12 -0.17 -1.03
CA LEU A 312 8.84 1.10 -0.90
C LEU A 312 10.15 1.14 -1.72
N ASN A 313 10.75 -0.01 -2.00
CA ASN A 313 11.93 -0.14 -2.84
C ASN A 313 11.62 -0.31 -4.32
N TYR A 314 10.33 -0.38 -4.70
CA TYR A 314 9.96 -0.47 -6.11
C TYR A 314 10.39 0.79 -6.85
N PRO A 315 11.00 0.67 -8.05
CA PRO A 315 11.53 1.83 -8.77
C PRO A 315 10.45 2.85 -9.08
N THR A 316 10.69 4.09 -8.70
CA THR A 316 9.87 5.24 -9.07
C THR A 316 10.28 5.80 -10.43
N ILE A 317 9.43 6.63 -11.02
CA ILE A 317 9.76 7.35 -12.25
C ILE A 317 11.02 8.19 -11.98
N SER A 318 12.08 7.95 -12.77
CA SER A 318 13.35 8.70 -12.68
C SER A 318 13.23 10.03 -13.43
N TYR A 319 13.61 11.14 -12.81
CA TYR A 319 13.62 12.47 -13.41
C TYR A 319 14.72 13.35 -12.77
N LYS A 320 15.06 14.45 -13.43
CA LYS A 320 15.86 15.52 -12.84
C LYS A 320 14.92 16.44 -12.06
N ASP A 321 15.21 16.68 -10.80
CA ASP A 321 14.37 17.49 -9.90
C ASP A 321 14.61 18.99 -10.15
N GLU A 322 14.31 19.44 -11.37
CA GLU A 322 14.39 20.84 -11.79
C GLU A 322 13.00 21.27 -12.28
N ASP A 323 12.50 22.40 -11.78
CA ASP A 323 11.33 23.05 -12.37
C ASP A 323 11.67 23.50 -13.78
N PHE A 324 10.89 23.04 -14.74
CA PHE A 324 11.14 23.29 -16.15
C PHE A 324 9.99 24.01 -16.82
N ASN A 325 10.31 25.11 -17.51
CA ASN A 325 9.38 25.82 -18.40
C ASN A 325 9.70 25.49 -19.86
N PHE A 326 8.72 25.02 -20.61
CA PHE A 326 8.88 24.74 -22.02
C PHE A 326 8.93 26.04 -22.82
N SER A 327 9.87 26.13 -23.79
CA SER A 327 9.97 27.26 -24.71
C SER A 327 8.91 27.21 -25.83
N SER A 328 8.40 26.05 -26.12
CA SER A 328 7.34 25.75 -27.08
C SER A 328 6.56 24.52 -26.60
N TYR A 329 5.35 24.32 -27.10
CA TYR A 329 4.49 23.19 -26.77
C TYR A 329 4.27 22.25 -27.95
N ASP A 330 5.17 22.26 -28.94
CA ASP A 330 5.21 21.21 -29.96
C ASP A 330 5.61 19.87 -29.35
N ILE A 331 4.95 18.81 -29.78
CA ILE A 331 5.14 17.44 -29.27
C ILE A 331 5.73 16.61 -30.40
N SER A 332 6.93 16.04 -30.20
CA SER A 332 7.56 15.16 -31.18
C SER A 332 7.80 13.77 -30.64
N PHE A 333 7.49 12.77 -31.44
CA PHE A 333 7.79 11.36 -31.24
C PHE A 333 8.94 11.00 -32.19
N GLU A 334 10.01 10.42 -31.64
CA GLU A 334 11.21 10.04 -32.37
C GLU A 334 11.50 8.54 -32.12
N ASP A 335 11.28 7.71 -33.14
CA ASP A 335 11.51 6.26 -33.17
C ASP A 335 10.91 5.51 -31.97
N VAL A 336 9.67 5.87 -31.56
CA VAL A 336 9.05 5.41 -30.34
C VAL A 336 8.47 4.00 -30.50
N ASP A 337 9.04 3.05 -29.73
CA ASP A 337 8.43 1.74 -29.44
C ASP A 337 7.85 1.73 -28.04
N PHE A 338 6.73 1.02 -27.86
CA PHE A 338 6.15 0.82 -26.55
C PHE A 338 5.45 -0.52 -26.39
N SER A 339 5.61 -1.11 -25.20
CA SER A 339 4.94 -2.35 -24.75
C SER A 339 4.47 -2.20 -23.31
N TYR A 340 3.22 -2.62 -23.01
CA TYR A 340 2.75 -2.72 -21.63
C TYR A 340 3.34 -3.93 -20.90
N THR A 341 3.62 -5.00 -21.64
CA THR A 341 4.28 -6.23 -21.18
C THR A 341 5.37 -6.60 -22.20
N GLU A 342 6.34 -7.42 -21.79
CA GLU A 342 7.46 -7.81 -22.65
C GLU A 342 7.02 -8.57 -23.93
N ASP A 343 5.84 -9.21 -23.89
CA ASP A 343 5.39 -10.12 -24.95
C ASP A 343 4.72 -9.43 -26.14
N ARG A 344 4.25 -8.17 -26.01
CA ARG A 344 3.46 -7.51 -27.06
C ARG A 344 3.81 -6.04 -27.23
N LYS A 345 4.41 -5.70 -28.39
CA LYS A 345 4.56 -4.30 -28.81
C LYS A 345 3.22 -3.70 -29.20
N VAL A 346 2.87 -2.58 -28.55
CA VAL A 346 1.64 -1.82 -28.80
C VAL A 346 1.90 -0.65 -29.77
N LEU A 347 3.04 0.02 -29.64
CA LEU A 347 3.50 1.03 -30.60
C LEU A 347 4.81 0.57 -31.23
N LYS A 348 4.95 0.79 -32.54
CA LYS A 348 6.03 0.29 -33.38
C LYS A 348 6.54 1.41 -34.27
N ASP A 349 7.71 1.96 -33.96
CA ASP A 349 8.40 2.97 -34.76
C ASP A 349 7.53 4.22 -35.04
N ILE A 350 6.95 4.79 -33.98
CA ILE A 350 6.09 5.96 -34.07
C ILE A 350 6.94 7.21 -34.22
N ASN A 351 6.73 7.91 -35.35
CA ASN A 351 7.41 9.15 -35.72
C ASN A 351 6.40 10.21 -36.19
N PHE A 352 6.20 11.28 -35.43
CA PHE A 352 5.41 12.42 -35.82
C PHE A 352 5.69 13.64 -34.96
N THR A 353 5.27 14.83 -35.46
CA THR A 353 5.27 16.08 -34.68
C THR A 353 3.90 16.70 -34.73
N ALA A 354 3.33 17.01 -33.54
CA ALA A 354 2.19 17.89 -33.38
C ALA A 354 2.71 19.30 -33.09
N LYS A 355 2.36 20.25 -33.92
CA LYS A 355 2.89 21.62 -33.79
C LYS A 355 2.19 22.41 -32.70
N ASN A 356 2.91 23.38 -32.16
CA ASN A 356 2.35 24.32 -31.19
C ASN A 356 1.12 25.05 -31.75
N ASN A 357 0.06 25.16 -30.90
CA ASN A 357 -1.22 25.80 -31.27
C ASN A 357 -1.93 25.17 -32.47
N GLU A 358 -1.67 23.90 -32.76
CA GLU A 358 -2.39 23.15 -33.80
C GLU A 358 -3.15 21.96 -33.17
N ILE A 359 -4.22 21.55 -33.87
CA ILE A 359 -5.00 20.36 -33.53
C ILE A 359 -4.48 19.18 -34.33
N THR A 360 -3.99 18.15 -33.66
CA THR A 360 -3.59 16.88 -34.26
C THR A 360 -4.59 15.79 -33.86
N ALA A 361 -5.28 15.22 -34.85
CA ALA A 361 -6.26 14.15 -34.66
C ALA A 361 -5.61 12.77 -34.84
N LEU A 362 -5.81 11.88 -33.89
CA LEU A 362 -5.45 10.47 -33.98
C LEU A 362 -6.68 9.65 -34.39
N VAL A 363 -6.60 8.95 -35.51
CA VAL A 363 -7.68 8.17 -36.11
C VAL A 363 -7.22 6.74 -36.32
N GLY A 364 -8.12 5.77 -36.22
CA GLY A 364 -7.79 4.38 -36.44
C GLY A 364 -8.75 3.43 -35.72
N LYS A 365 -8.65 2.13 -35.98
CA LYS A 365 -9.46 1.10 -35.36
C LYS A 365 -9.26 1.05 -33.84
N SER A 366 -10.22 0.49 -33.11
CA SER A 366 -10.01 0.20 -31.68
C SER A 366 -8.80 -0.71 -31.51
N GLY A 367 -7.95 -0.42 -30.50
CA GLY A 367 -6.73 -1.17 -30.24
C GLY A 367 -5.53 -0.79 -31.13
N SER A 368 -5.61 0.24 -32.00
CA SER A 368 -4.48 0.68 -32.84
C SER A 368 -3.38 1.45 -32.08
N GLY A 369 -3.56 1.77 -30.80
CA GLY A 369 -2.56 2.45 -29.97
C GLY A 369 -2.81 3.92 -29.68
N LYS A 370 -3.94 4.51 -30.09
CA LYS A 370 -4.27 5.95 -29.93
C LYS A 370 -4.21 6.42 -28.46
N SER A 371 -4.94 5.76 -27.57
CA SER A 371 -4.95 6.13 -26.13
C SER A 371 -3.57 5.86 -25.47
N THR A 372 -2.79 4.92 -26.02
CA THR A 372 -1.40 4.69 -25.59
C THR A 372 -0.51 5.89 -25.92
N VAL A 373 -0.66 6.51 -27.10
CA VAL A 373 0.06 7.74 -27.47
C VAL A 373 -0.21 8.85 -26.44
N MET A 374 -1.49 9.07 -26.06
CA MET A 374 -1.85 10.07 -25.06
C MET A 374 -1.26 9.77 -23.67
N SER A 375 -1.33 8.50 -23.26
CA SER A 375 -0.75 8.06 -21.98
C SER A 375 0.77 8.26 -21.91
N LEU A 376 1.46 8.12 -23.05
CA LEU A 376 2.90 8.37 -23.14
C LEU A 376 3.23 9.87 -23.14
N ILE A 377 2.41 10.74 -23.76
CA ILE A 377 2.58 12.21 -23.69
C ILE A 377 2.43 12.69 -22.23
N ALA A 378 1.43 12.15 -21.51
CA ALA A 378 1.24 12.44 -20.09
C ALA A 378 2.28 11.78 -19.18
N ARG A 379 3.20 10.98 -19.76
CA ARG A 379 4.21 10.22 -19.05
C ARG A 379 3.65 9.32 -17.95
N PHE A 380 2.46 8.77 -18.15
CA PHE A 380 1.93 7.71 -17.31
C PHE A 380 2.73 6.41 -17.46
N TRP A 381 3.48 6.30 -18.58
CA TRP A 381 4.42 5.25 -18.92
C TRP A 381 5.64 5.87 -19.61
N ASP A 382 6.80 5.27 -19.42
CA ASP A 382 7.98 5.60 -20.21
C ASP A 382 8.05 4.74 -21.48
N THR A 383 8.60 5.28 -22.56
CA THR A 383 8.79 4.56 -23.82
C THR A 383 9.79 3.43 -23.64
N THR A 384 9.55 2.29 -24.35
CA THR A 384 10.50 1.15 -24.35
C THR A 384 11.74 1.50 -25.20
N LYS A 385 11.56 2.23 -26.31
CA LYS A 385 12.63 2.73 -27.18
C LYS A 385 12.21 4.11 -27.72
N GLY A 386 13.17 4.91 -28.13
CA GLY A 386 12.94 6.25 -28.66
C GLY A 386 12.66 7.29 -27.59
N SER A 387 12.30 8.48 -28.01
CA SER A 387 12.05 9.62 -27.12
C SER A 387 10.80 10.40 -27.53
N ILE A 388 10.15 11.00 -26.50
CA ILE A 388 9.05 11.95 -26.69
C ILE A 388 9.55 13.29 -26.17
N LYS A 389 9.46 14.32 -27.01
CA LYS A 389 9.93 15.66 -26.66
C LYS A 389 8.79 16.66 -26.69
N ILE A 390 8.81 17.61 -25.75
CA ILE A 390 7.94 18.79 -25.74
C ILE A 390 8.85 20.01 -25.80
N GLY A 391 8.65 20.88 -26.82
CA GLY A 391 9.52 22.05 -27.04
C GLY A 391 10.99 21.66 -27.20
N GLY A 392 11.26 20.50 -27.83
CA GLY A 392 12.61 19.96 -28.05
C GLY A 392 13.24 19.24 -26.85
N LYS A 393 12.61 19.23 -25.66
CA LYS A 393 13.11 18.54 -24.46
C LYS A 393 12.47 17.19 -24.24
N ASP A 394 13.27 16.16 -23.96
CA ASP A 394 12.77 14.82 -23.62
C ASP A 394 11.97 14.85 -22.31
N ILE A 395 10.72 14.37 -22.36
CA ILE A 395 9.84 14.33 -21.18
C ILE A 395 10.37 13.42 -20.07
N LYS A 396 11.26 12.46 -20.38
CA LYS A 396 11.89 11.60 -19.37
C LYS A 396 12.81 12.38 -18.41
N GLU A 397 13.33 13.51 -18.85
CA GLU A 397 14.19 14.36 -18.01
C GLU A 397 13.41 15.36 -17.16
N VAL A 398 12.13 15.60 -17.47
CA VAL A 398 11.28 16.60 -16.80
C VAL A 398 10.63 15.99 -15.56
N ASN A 399 10.53 16.78 -14.48
CA ASN A 399 9.73 16.39 -13.32
C ASN A 399 8.25 16.14 -13.74
N PRO A 400 7.66 14.97 -13.43
CA PRO A 400 6.29 14.64 -13.81
C PRO A 400 5.24 15.68 -13.38
N ASP A 401 5.39 16.30 -12.20
CA ASP A 401 4.48 17.35 -11.74
C ASP A 401 4.60 18.61 -12.60
N SER A 402 5.83 19.01 -12.99
CA SER A 402 6.07 20.13 -13.89
C SER A 402 5.55 19.84 -15.30
N LEU A 403 5.69 18.60 -15.79
CA LEU A 403 5.11 18.17 -17.06
C LEU A 403 3.58 18.26 -17.03
N LEU A 404 2.96 17.66 -16.01
CA LEU A 404 1.51 17.59 -15.87
C LEU A 404 0.86 18.95 -15.59
N LYS A 405 1.57 19.93 -15.03
CA LYS A 405 1.08 21.32 -14.94
C LYS A 405 0.76 21.89 -16.32
N ASN A 406 1.49 21.48 -17.36
CA ASN A 406 1.32 21.97 -18.74
C ASN A 406 0.36 21.13 -19.58
N ILE A 407 -0.22 20.06 -19.05
CA ILE A 407 -1.09 19.14 -19.77
C ILE A 407 -2.45 19.05 -19.05
N SER A 408 -3.56 19.30 -19.74
CA SER A 408 -4.90 18.93 -19.29
C SER A 408 -5.39 17.73 -20.09
N MET A 409 -6.02 16.76 -19.40
CA MET A 409 -6.64 15.60 -20.02
C MET A 409 -8.13 15.59 -19.77
N VAL A 410 -8.90 15.34 -20.83
CA VAL A 410 -10.32 15.01 -20.75
C VAL A 410 -10.47 13.56 -21.21
N PHE A 411 -10.79 12.68 -20.25
CA PHE A 411 -10.93 11.24 -20.48
C PHE A 411 -12.30 10.88 -21.04
N GLN A 412 -12.38 9.76 -21.74
CA GLN A 412 -13.64 9.16 -22.18
C GLN A 412 -14.53 8.79 -20.98
N ASP A 413 -13.96 8.07 -20.01
CA ASP A 413 -14.62 7.72 -18.77
C ASP A 413 -14.28 8.76 -17.70
N VAL A 414 -15.25 9.59 -17.34
CA VAL A 414 -15.05 10.67 -16.37
C VAL A 414 -15.14 10.15 -14.97
N TYR A 415 -14.04 10.31 -14.22
CA TYR A 415 -14.01 10.04 -12.79
C TYR A 415 -14.27 11.30 -11.97
N LEU A 416 -15.33 11.26 -11.15
CA LEU A 416 -15.66 12.31 -10.17
C LEU A 416 -15.49 11.76 -8.76
N ILE A 417 -14.88 12.56 -7.90
CA ILE A 417 -14.72 12.18 -6.48
C ILE A 417 -16.05 12.37 -5.72
N ASN A 418 -16.26 11.58 -4.68
CA ASN A 418 -17.41 11.70 -3.79
C ASN A 418 -17.29 12.96 -2.93
N ASP A 419 -17.60 14.11 -3.52
CA ASP A 419 -17.56 15.42 -2.91
C ASP A 419 -18.59 16.34 -3.58
N THR A 420 -18.58 17.63 -3.26
CA THR A 420 -19.44 18.63 -3.92
C THR A 420 -19.02 18.85 -5.38
N ILE A 421 -19.93 19.40 -6.18
CA ILE A 421 -19.62 19.84 -7.56
C ILE A 421 -18.53 20.90 -7.54
N TYR A 422 -18.59 21.83 -6.57
CA TYR A 422 -17.57 22.86 -6.36
C TYR A 422 -16.17 22.27 -6.22
N GLU A 423 -15.98 21.35 -5.29
CA GLU A 423 -14.67 20.70 -5.05
C GLU A 423 -14.22 19.86 -6.25
N ASN A 424 -15.16 19.22 -6.95
CA ASN A 424 -14.85 18.50 -8.18
C ASN A 424 -14.32 19.39 -9.30
N ILE A 425 -14.84 20.61 -9.47
CA ILE A 425 -14.30 21.57 -10.45
C ILE A 425 -12.97 22.14 -9.98
N ARG A 426 -12.86 22.45 -8.67
CA ARG A 426 -11.66 23.03 -8.03
C ARG A 426 -10.41 22.15 -8.18
N ILE A 427 -10.55 20.83 -8.40
CA ILE A 427 -9.41 19.94 -8.71
C ILE A 427 -8.57 20.49 -9.87
N GLY A 428 -9.15 21.21 -10.82
CA GLY A 428 -8.42 21.84 -11.93
C GLY A 428 -7.36 22.84 -11.45
N ASN A 429 -7.67 23.62 -10.40
CA ASN A 429 -6.75 24.54 -9.73
C ASN A 429 -7.19 24.76 -8.28
N LEU A 430 -6.48 24.15 -7.34
CA LEU A 430 -6.79 24.23 -5.91
C LEU A 430 -6.72 25.64 -5.31
N ASN A 431 -6.01 26.56 -5.99
CA ASN A 431 -5.84 27.96 -5.55
C ASN A 431 -6.81 28.91 -6.26
N ALA A 432 -7.72 28.41 -7.10
CA ALA A 432 -8.69 29.22 -7.83
C ALA A 432 -9.69 29.87 -6.87
N SER A 433 -10.06 31.10 -7.18
CA SER A 433 -11.15 31.81 -6.53
C SER A 433 -12.51 31.21 -6.89
N GLU A 434 -13.53 31.47 -6.09
CA GLU A 434 -14.91 31.05 -6.36
C GLU A 434 -15.41 31.61 -7.72
N GLU A 435 -15.03 32.84 -8.04
CA GLU A 435 -15.38 33.49 -9.31
C GLU A 435 -14.77 32.76 -10.51
N GLU A 436 -13.49 32.34 -10.42
CA GLU A 436 -12.81 31.56 -11.45
C GLU A 436 -13.46 30.18 -11.66
N ILE A 437 -13.84 29.51 -10.57
CA ILE A 437 -14.53 28.22 -10.60
C ILE A 437 -15.90 28.36 -11.28
N MET A 438 -16.69 29.38 -10.88
CA MET A 438 -18.00 29.64 -11.49
C MET A 438 -17.87 30.03 -12.97
N ASN A 439 -16.85 30.82 -13.34
CA ASN A 439 -16.60 31.18 -14.73
C ASN A 439 -16.25 29.96 -15.59
N ALA A 440 -15.36 29.10 -15.10
CA ALA A 440 -15.05 27.84 -15.77
C ALA A 440 -16.29 26.95 -15.97
N ALA A 441 -17.15 26.89 -14.96
CA ALA A 441 -18.43 26.18 -15.02
C ALA A 441 -19.40 26.77 -16.05
N LYS A 442 -19.46 28.10 -16.17
CA LYS A 442 -20.28 28.79 -17.20
C LYS A 442 -19.78 28.49 -18.60
N ILE A 443 -18.47 28.60 -18.84
CA ILE A 443 -17.86 28.31 -20.14
C ILE A 443 -18.07 26.84 -20.51
N ALA A 444 -18.03 25.93 -19.53
CA ALA A 444 -18.28 24.49 -19.72
C ALA A 444 -19.77 24.14 -19.83
N ASN A 445 -20.68 25.11 -19.86
CA ASN A 445 -22.14 24.91 -19.84
C ASN A 445 -22.64 24.07 -18.65
N CYS A 446 -21.94 24.19 -17.48
CA CYS A 446 -22.32 23.50 -16.25
C CYS A 446 -23.27 24.33 -15.38
N HIS A 447 -23.18 25.67 -15.42
CA HIS A 447 -23.82 26.57 -14.49
C HIS A 447 -25.33 26.39 -14.44
N ASP A 448 -25.98 26.21 -15.58
CA ASP A 448 -27.43 26.16 -15.67
C ASP A 448 -28.03 24.91 -15.02
N PHE A 449 -27.39 23.73 -15.21
CA PHE A 449 -27.87 22.55 -14.51
C PHE A 449 -27.49 22.55 -13.03
N ILE A 450 -26.31 23.06 -12.67
CA ILE A 450 -25.87 23.17 -11.27
C ILE A 450 -26.83 24.07 -10.49
N SER A 451 -27.21 25.22 -11.06
CA SER A 451 -28.11 26.19 -10.42
C SER A 451 -29.53 25.65 -10.19
N LYS A 452 -29.95 24.63 -10.92
CA LYS A 452 -31.25 23.95 -10.75
C LYS A 452 -31.23 22.91 -9.62
N LEU A 453 -30.05 22.51 -9.15
CA LEU A 453 -29.92 21.56 -8.05
C LEU A 453 -30.25 22.24 -6.71
N PRO A 454 -30.86 21.54 -5.72
CA PRO A 454 -31.30 22.12 -4.46
C PRO A 454 -30.21 22.82 -3.65
N LYS A 455 -28.94 22.38 -3.78
CA LYS A 455 -27.78 22.95 -3.10
C LYS A 455 -26.79 23.62 -4.07
N GLY A 456 -27.15 23.78 -5.35
CA GLY A 456 -26.26 24.37 -6.35
C GLY A 456 -24.89 23.69 -6.37
N TYR A 457 -23.83 24.48 -6.31
CA TYR A 457 -22.43 24.00 -6.29
C TYR A 457 -22.06 23.13 -5.08
N ASP A 458 -22.76 23.29 -3.95
CA ASP A 458 -22.55 22.47 -2.74
C ASP A 458 -23.28 21.12 -2.79
N THR A 459 -23.82 20.73 -3.94
CA THR A 459 -24.46 19.43 -4.13
C THR A 459 -23.41 18.32 -4.14
N TYR A 460 -23.53 17.35 -3.22
CA TYR A 460 -22.74 16.12 -3.21
C TYR A 460 -23.20 15.18 -4.31
N ILE A 461 -22.26 14.66 -5.09
CA ILE A 461 -22.55 13.88 -6.30
C ILE A 461 -22.40 12.35 -6.15
N GLY A 462 -22.06 11.89 -4.94
CA GLY A 462 -21.87 10.45 -4.66
C GLY A 462 -20.60 9.85 -5.29
N GLU A 463 -20.42 8.56 -5.09
CA GLU A 463 -19.27 7.84 -5.68
C GLU A 463 -19.36 7.88 -7.21
N GLU A 464 -18.22 8.19 -7.85
CA GLU A 464 -18.10 8.33 -9.31
C GLU A 464 -19.15 9.25 -9.95
N GLY A 465 -19.74 10.17 -9.16
CA GLY A 465 -20.79 11.07 -9.65
C GLY A 465 -22.10 10.34 -9.99
N SER A 466 -22.48 9.32 -9.23
CA SER A 466 -23.64 8.45 -9.49
C SER A 466 -24.98 9.18 -9.63
N THR A 467 -25.08 10.42 -9.14
CA THR A 467 -26.30 11.23 -9.23
C THR A 467 -26.40 12.09 -10.49
N LEU A 468 -25.35 12.09 -11.33
CA LEU A 468 -25.26 12.92 -12.53
C LEU A 468 -25.36 12.08 -13.82
N SER A 469 -25.94 12.68 -14.85
CA SER A 469 -25.93 12.12 -16.21
C SER A 469 -24.51 12.09 -16.82
N GLY A 470 -24.28 11.27 -17.83
CA GLY A 470 -22.99 11.21 -18.54
C GLY A 470 -22.56 12.56 -19.10
N GLY A 471 -23.49 13.33 -19.68
CA GLY A 471 -23.22 14.67 -20.21
C GLY A 471 -22.84 15.70 -19.14
N GLU A 472 -23.49 15.66 -17.97
CA GLU A 472 -23.14 16.52 -16.83
C GLU A 472 -21.76 16.20 -16.27
N LYS A 473 -21.41 14.90 -16.13
CA LYS A 473 -20.06 14.46 -15.72
C LYS A 473 -19.01 14.98 -16.69
N GLN A 474 -19.27 14.85 -17.99
CA GLN A 474 -18.33 15.27 -19.03
C GLN A 474 -18.10 16.78 -18.99
N ARG A 475 -19.17 17.59 -18.85
CA ARG A 475 -19.05 19.04 -18.71
C ARG A 475 -18.25 19.45 -17.48
N ILE A 476 -18.43 18.78 -16.33
CA ILE A 476 -17.60 19.01 -15.14
C ILE A 476 -16.12 18.69 -15.42
N SER A 477 -15.82 17.61 -16.16
CA SER A 477 -14.45 17.29 -16.58
C SER A 477 -13.84 18.36 -17.48
N ILE A 478 -14.63 18.93 -18.39
CA ILE A 478 -14.21 20.05 -19.25
C ILE A 478 -14.00 21.32 -18.38
N ALA A 479 -14.88 21.60 -17.42
CA ALA A 479 -14.71 22.72 -16.48
C ALA A 479 -13.39 22.61 -15.69
N ARG A 480 -13.02 21.42 -15.25
CA ARG A 480 -11.69 21.16 -14.64
C ARG A 480 -10.55 21.55 -15.58
N ALA A 481 -10.62 21.14 -16.84
CA ALA A 481 -9.59 21.41 -17.83
C ALA A 481 -9.50 22.92 -18.18
N LEU A 482 -10.65 23.61 -18.29
CA LEU A 482 -10.73 25.06 -18.46
C LEU A 482 -10.13 25.82 -17.28
N LEU A 483 -10.47 25.44 -16.05
CA LEU A 483 -9.95 26.05 -14.84
C LEU A 483 -8.44 25.86 -14.71
N LYS A 484 -7.91 24.72 -15.11
CA LYS A 484 -6.47 24.44 -15.13
C LYS A 484 -5.73 25.27 -16.18
N ASN A 485 -6.36 25.55 -17.30
CA ASN A 485 -5.87 26.40 -18.41
C ASN A 485 -4.48 26.00 -18.94
N SER A 486 -4.21 24.71 -19.11
CA SER A 486 -2.92 24.21 -19.60
C SER A 486 -2.73 24.50 -21.08
N PRO A 487 -1.47 24.70 -21.57
CA PRO A 487 -1.16 24.95 -22.98
C PRO A 487 -1.31 23.70 -23.86
N ILE A 488 -1.24 22.48 -23.30
CA ILE A 488 -1.44 21.22 -24.01
C ILE A 488 -2.74 20.57 -23.54
N ILE A 489 -3.60 20.21 -24.49
CA ILE A 489 -4.88 19.53 -24.24
C ILE A 489 -4.87 18.15 -24.88
N LEU A 490 -5.15 17.12 -24.10
CA LEU A 490 -5.34 15.75 -24.55
C LEU A 490 -6.80 15.37 -24.39
N LEU A 491 -7.50 15.08 -25.52
CA LEU A 491 -8.92 14.77 -25.54
C LEU A 491 -9.14 13.32 -26.00
N ASP A 492 -9.67 12.46 -25.15
CA ASP A 492 -10.04 11.09 -25.48
C ASP A 492 -11.56 10.99 -25.59
N GLU A 493 -12.08 10.92 -26.81
CA GLU A 493 -13.48 10.67 -27.17
C GLU A 493 -14.55 11.32 -26.26
N ALA A 494 -14.42 12.62 -26.00
CA ALA A 494 -15.22 13.35 -24.98
C ALA A 494 -16.76 13.39 -25.28
N THR A 495 -17.26 12.72 -26.30
CA THR A 495 -18.67 12.86 -26.76
C THR A 495 -19.36 11.54 -27.07
N ALA A 496 -18.81 10.38 -26.70
CA ALA A 496 -19.44 9.07 -26.90
C ALA A 496 -20.67 8.88 -26.00
N SER A 497 -21.77 8.36 -26.55
CA SER A 497 -22.97 7.92 -25.80
C SER A 497 -23.82 9.04 -25.16
N LEU A 498 -23.86 10.26 -25.75
CA LEU A 498 -24.62 11.39 -25.22
C LEU A 498 -25.88 11.68 -26.05
N ASP A 499 -26.87 12.26 -25.37
CA ASP A 499 -28.05 12.84 -26.04
C ASP A 499 -27.67 14.07 -26.87
N ALA A 500 -28.51 14.42 -27.86
CA ALA A 500 -28.21 15.47 -28.83
C ALA A 500 -28.01 16.86 -28.19
N ASP A 501 -28.77 17.20 -27.17
CA ASP A 501 -28.66 18.48 -26.46
C ASP A 501 -27.35 18.58 -25.71
N SER A 502 -27.00 17.56 -24.93
CA SER A 502 -25.71 17.46 -24.19
C SER A 502 -24.51 17.48 -25.18
N GLU A 503 -24.64 16.86 -26.35
CA GLU A 503 -23.59 16.89 -27.37
C GLU A 503 -23.29 18.31 -27.84
N HIS A 504 -24.32 19.13 -28.11
CA HIS A 504 -24.14 20.51 -28.54
C HIS A 504 -23.43 21.34 -27.47
N GLU A 505 -23.86 21.25 -26.20
CA GLU A 505 -23.28 21.98 -25.09
C GLU A 505 -21.81 21.60 -24.85
N ILE A 506 -21.49 20.30 -24.92
CA ILE A 506 -20.13 19.79 -24.80
C ILE A 506 -19.24 20.26 -25.94
N LYS A 507 -19.74 20.25 -27.16
CA LYS A 507 -19.01 20.75 -28.34
C LYS A 507 -18.63 22.22 -28.19
N MET A 508 -19.54 23.05 -27.70
CA MET A 508 -19.27 24.47 -27.42
C MET A 508 -18.17 24.62 -26.37
N ALA A 509 -18.26 23.86 -25.28
CA ALA A 509 -17.28 23.87 -24.23
C ALA A 509 -15.88 23.38 -24.69
N ILE A 510 -15.82 22.34 -25.52
CA ILE A 510 -14.57 21.86 -26.13
C ILE A 510 -13.96 22.93 -27.05
N ASN A 511 -14.76 23.60 -27.89
CA ASN A 511 -14.25 24.64 -28.77
C ASN A 511 -13.58 25.79 -28.00
N GLU A 512 -14.12 26.18 -26.84
CA GLU A 512 -13.47 27.17 -25.97
C GLU A 512 -12.20 26.60 -25.28
N LEU A 513 -12.22 25.33 -24.91
CA LEU A 513 -11.07 24.68 -24.25
C LEU A 513 -9.85 24.59 -25.17
N ILE A 514 -10.05 24.30 -26.48
CA ILE A 514 -8.97 24.05 -27.47
C ILE A 514 -8.40 25.32 -28.08
N LYS A 515 -9.03 26.47 -27.85
CA LYS A 515 -8.65 27.75 -28.49
C LYS A 515 -7.23 28.16 -28.06
N ASP A 516 -6.38 28.41 -29.05
CA ASP A 516 -4.99 28.82 -28.89
C ASP A 516 -4.15 27.80 -28.08
N LYS A 517 -4.45 26.49 -28.18
CA LYS A 517 -3.79 25.39 -27.50
C LYS A 517 -3.17 24.38 -28.45
N THR A 518 -2.17 23.65 -28.00
CA THR A 518 -1.68 22.45 -28.68
C THR A 518 -2.58 21.28 -28.30
N VAL A 519 -3.28 20.71 -29.27
CA VAL A 519 -4.31 19.72 -29.01
C VAL A 519 -3.97 18.38 -29.64
N ILE A 520 -4.03 17.31 -28.86
CA ILE A 520 -4.06 15.94 -29.37
C ILE A 520 -5.45 15.38 -29.08
N ILE A 521 -6.17 14.97 -30.10
CA ILE A 521 -7.52 14.43 -29.96
C ILE A 521 -7.64 13.04 -30.57
N ILE A 522 -8.19 12.09 -29.81
CA ILE A 522 -8.67 10.83 -30.38
C ILE A 522 -10.06 11.07 -30.91
N ALA A 523 -10.19 11.00 -32.25
CA ALA A 523 -11.40 11.39 -32.91
C ALA A 523 -12.17 10.16 -33.41
N HIS A 524 -13.42 10.04 -32.96
CA HIS A 524 -14.41 9.08 -33.45
C HIS A 524 -15.56 9.75 -34.18
N ARG A 525 -15.55 11.09 -34.30
CA ARG A 525 -16.60 11.88 -35.00
C ARG A 525 -16.05 12.70 -36.17
N LEU A 526 -16.77 12.65 -37.27
CA LEU A 526 -16.40 13.27 -38.53
C LEU A 526 -16.05 14.77 -38.46
N ASN A 527 -16.85 15.55 -37.73
CA ASN A 527 -16.66 17.00 -37.64
C ASN A 527 -15.33 17.38 -36.96
N THR A 528 -14.95 16.68 -35.91
CA THR A 528 -13.70 16.92 -35.18
C THR A 528 -12.46 16.55 -35.99
N ILE A 529 -12.61 15.54 -36.87
CA ILE A 529 -11.53 15.09 -37.75
C ILE A 529 -11.31 16.09 -38.89
N LYS A 530 -12.39 16.61 -39.45
CA LYS A 530 -12.36 17.51 -40.65
C LYS A 530 -11.63 18.82 -40.37
N ASP A 531 -11.80 19.37 -39.17
CA ASP A 531 -11.24 20.67 -38.76
C ASP A 531 -9.81 20.58 -38.19
N ALA A 532 -9.23 19.36 -38.06
CA ALA A 532 -7.88 19.17 -37.56
C ALA A 532 -6.81 19.63 -38.55
N ASN A 533 -5.78 20.35 -38.04
CA ASN A 533 -4.64 20.80 -38.84
C ASN A 533 -3.82 19.62 -39.37
N LYS A 534 -3.74 18.56 -38.58
CA LYS A 534 -3.04 17.31 -38.89
C LYS A 534 -3.85 16.09 -38.44
N ILE A 535 -3.92 15.10 -39.31
CA ILE A 535 -4.57 13.81 -39.04
C ILE A 535 -3.49 12.74 -39.14
N ILE A 536 -3.44 11.87 -38.14
CA ILE A 536 -2.55 10.71 -38.09
C ILE A 536 -3.42 9.46 -38.06
N VAL A 537 -3.29 8.62 -39.06
CA VAL A 537 -4.01 7.34 -39.15
C VAL A 537 -3.14 6.23 -38.60
N MET A 538 -3.65 5.54 -37.59
CA MET A 538 -2.95 4.45 -36.92
C MET A 538 -3.60 3.11 -37.20
N ASP A 539 -2.79 2.10 -37.49
CA ASP A 539 -3.22 0.70 -37.59
C ASP A 539 -2.12 -0.22 -37.03
N ASP A 540 -2.49 -1.21 -36.23
CA ASP A 540 -1.61 -2.19 -35.57
C ASP A 540 -0.35 -1.55 -34.93
N GLY A 541 -0.51 -0.41 -34.29
CA GLY A 541 0.56 0.27 -33.57
C GLY A 541 1.54 1.04 -34.46
N LYS A 542 1.20 1.30 -35.73
CA LYS A 542 2.00 2.08 -36.66
C LYS A 542 1.22 3.24 -37.22
N ILE A 543 1.93 4.28 -37.66
CA ILE A 543 1.35 5.35 -38.49
C ILE A 543 1.36 4.89 -39.96
N ILE A 544 0.19 4.81 -40.55
CA ILE A 544 0.03 4.37 -41.94
C ILE A 544 -0.22 5.53 -42.91
N GLU A 545 -0.87 6.60 -42.43
CA GLU A 545 -1.14 7.81 -43.24
C GLU A 545 -1.02 9.04 -42.34
N SER A 546 -0.58 10.17 -42.90
CA SER A 546 -0.53 11.45 -42.21
C SER A 546 -0.71 12.62 -43.18
N GLY A 547 -1.59 13.55 -42.82
CA GLY A 547 -1.89 14.74 -43.66
C GLY A 547 -3.02 15.56 -43.06
N ASN A 548 -3.54 16.52 -43.84
CA ASN A 548 -4.80 17.18 -43.53
C ASN A 548 -5.97 16.42 -44.19
N HIS A 549 -7.21 16.81 -43.88
CA HIS A 549 -8.42 16.19 -44.40
C HIS A 549 -8.43 16.11 -45.93
N GLU A 550 -8.17 17.21 -46.62
CA GLU A 550 -8.22 17.30 -48.10
C GLU A 550 -7.20 16.35 -48.75
N LYS A 551 -5.97 16.33 -48.28
CA LYS A 551 -4.93 15.43 -48.77
C LYS A 551 -5.33 13.98 -48.62
N LEU A 552 -5.73 13.56 -47.41
CA LEU A 552 -6.06 12.16 -47.10
C LEU A 552 -7.34 11.69 -47.83
N MET A 553 -8.29 12.58 -48.10
CA MET A 553 -9.46 12.27 -48.93
C MET A 553 -9.07 12.06 -50.39
N ASN A 554 -8.13 12.87 -50.93
CA ASN A 554 -7.62 12.74 -52.28
C ASN A 554 -6.78 11.48 -52.49
N ASP A 555 -6.00 11.08 -51.47
CA ASP A 555 -5.15 9.88 -51.51
C ASP A 555 -5.97 8.57 -51.53
N ARG A 556 -7.27 8.62 -51.20
CA ARG A 556 -8.24 7.49 -51.19
C ARG A 556 -7.76 6.25 -50.45
N GLY A 557 -6.99 6.45 -49.38
CA GLY A 557 -6.43 5.39 -48.53
C GLY A 557 -7.37 4.91 -47.44
N THR A 558 -6.76 4.46 -46.32
CA THR A 558 -7.49 3.98 -45.14
C THR A 558 -8.37 5.06 -44.51
N TYR A 559 -7.85 6.29 -44.44
CA TYR A 559 -8.61 7.45 -43.97
C TYR A 559 -9.90 7.66 -44.74
N TYR A 560 -9.80 7.69 -46.09
CA TYR A 560 -10.96 7.84 -46.97
C TYR A 560 -12.02 6.77 -46.73
N SER A 561 -11.58 5.52 -46.62
CA SER A 561 -12.48 4.39 -46.35
C SER A 561 -13.19 4.52 -45.00
N MET A 562 -12.46 4.92 -43.94
CA MET A 562 -13.02 5.14 -42.62
C MET A 562 -14.00 6.32 -42.60
N PHE A 563 -13.60 7.44 -43.19
CA PHE A 563 -14.41 8.65 -43.26
C PHE A 563 -15.74 8.40 -43.99
N THR A 564 -15.68 7.77 -45.18
CA THR A 564 -16.87 7.44 -45.96
C THR A 564 -17.79 6.45 -45.25
N ALA A 565 -17.23 5.49 -44.51
CA ALA A 565 -18.02 4.57 -43.71
C ALA A 565 -18.76 5.29 -42.55
N MET A 566 -18.10 6.27 -41.91
CA MET A 566 -18.71 7.09 -40.85
C MET A 566 -19.81 8.01 -41.41
N GLU A 567 -19.63 8.61 -42.59
CA GLU A 567 -20.68 9.42 -43.28
C GLU A 567 -21.92 8.57 -43.56
N LYS A 568 -21.74 7.40 -44.16
CA LYS A 568 -22.85 6.48 -44.42
C LYS A 568 -23.57 6.06 -43.14
N ALA A 569 -22.84 5.77 -42.06
CA ALA A 569 -23.45 5.40 -40.78
C ALA A 569 -24.31 6.55 -40.20
N LYS A 570 -23.93 7.82 -40.41
CA LYS A 570 -24.69 8.99 -39.98
C LYS A 570 -26.00 9.15 -40.76
N GLU A 571 -26.02 8.80 -42.06
CA GLU A 571 -27.24 8.83 -42.89
C GLU A 571 -28.26 7.76 -42.48
N PHE A 572 -27.81 6.64 -41.90
CA PHE A 572 -28.69 5.56 -41.40
C PHE A 572 -29.20 5.77 -39.96
N SER A 573 -28.72 6.76 -39.23
CA SER A 573 -29.09 7.06 -37.85
C SER A 573 -30.10 8.21 -37.67
N ILE A 574 -30.80 8.61 -38.77
CA ILE A 574 -31.89 9.59 -38.77
C ILE A 574 -33.25 8.92 -38.75
#